data_936361ac26ef2a1cf42190de95c9cad2
#
_entry.id   936361ac26ef2a1cf42190de95c9cad2
#
_cell.length_a   1.000
_cell.length_b   1.000
_cell.length_c   1.000
_cell.angle_alpha   90.00
_cell.angle_beta   90.00
_cell.angle_gamma   90.00
#
_symmetry.space_group_name_H-M   'P 1'
#
loop_
_entity.id
_entity.type
_entity.pdbx_description
1 polymer ?
#
loop_
_entity_poly.entity_id
_entity_poly.type
_entity_poly.pdbx_seq_one_letter_code
_entity_poly.pdbx_strand_id
1 'polypeptide(L)'
;MARKNLLKGFKRPKSITFEHLENNAEYGKFTAYPFETGFGTTVGNTLRRVLLSSIQGYAISSVRITSYDADGVPHVISSEFEAIANVAEDTLEILNSLKQIRLRLPEDIEQDTILYEFKGPGTIKSDDFAREGQLEVMTKDQLIFTMMDDARIDIEIQVDLGRGYVPAEVNEHYIEGIVGTIPMDAIFTPVRKVKYAIEPCRVGQRNDYDKLVLEVWTDGTIAPEDALAEAAKIAKDHFSIFVNFNDSDIASGDDLDEGDERVRALLNTPVEELELSVRSSNCLKNANIRTIGELTKKTEDDIAKTRNFGKKSLTEIKEKLLEWNLTLGMTDYSHLKNAVNMNKAKEESDES
;
A
#
# COMPACT_ATOMS: atom_id res chain seq x y z
N MET A 1 33.22 -17.66 -16.77
CA MET A 1 33.50 -16.31 -16.20
C MET A 1 32.34 -15.97 -15.27
N ALA A 2 32.56 -15.88 -13.96
CA ALA A 2 31.54 -15.45 -13.02
C ALA A 2 31.14 -14.00 -13.37
N ARG A 3 29.85 -13.75 -13.58
CA ARG A 3 29.36 -12.38 -13.82
C ARG A 3 29.64 -11.55 -12.56
N LYS A 4 30.39 -10.48 -12.73
CA LYS A 4 30.62 -9.50 -11.65
C LYS A 4 29.26 -8.99 -11.19
N ASN A 5 28.96 -9.08 -9.89
CA ASN A 5 27.70 -8.60 -9.35
C ASN A 5 27.67 -7.05 -9.42
N LEU A 6 27.03 -6.52 -10.46
CA LEU A 6 26.95 -5.08 -10.72
C LEU A 6 25.98 -4.37 -9.76
N LEU A 7 25.15 -5.13 -9.00
CA LEU A 7 24.23 -4.58 -8.02
C LEU A 7 24.91 -4.33 -6.66
N LYS A 8 26.16 -4.84 -6.47
CA LYS A 8 26.94 -4.54 -5.29
C LYS A 8 27.28 -3.04 -5.28
N GLY A 9 26.77 -2.32 -4.30
CA GLY A 9 26.93 -0.86 -4.19
C GLY A 9 25.81 -0.03 -4.85
N PHE A 10 24.75 -0.66 -5.37
CA PHE A 10 23.57 0.05 -5.88
C PHE A 10 22.80 0.70 -4.71
N LYS A 11 22.83 2.05 -4.67
CA LYS A 11 22.18 2.80 -3.59
C LYS A 11 20.66 2.81 -3.74
N ARG A 12 19.97 2.53 -2.63
CA ARG A 12 18.51 2.55 -2.53
C ARG A 12 18.07 3.51 -1.43
N PRO A 13 16.92 4.18 -1.58
CA PRO A 13 16.33 4.95 -0.47
C PRO A 13 16.05 4.02 0.71
N LYS A 14 16.42 4.47 1.91
CA LYS A 14 16.16 3.72 3.16
C LYS A 14 14.83 4.12 3.80
N SER A 15 14.36 5.33 3.51
CA SER A 15 13.13 5.89 4.08
C SER A 15 12.50 6.88 3.12
N ILE A 16 11.21 7.09 3.30
CA ILE A 16 10.43 8.13 2.63
C ILE A 16 10.14 9.19 3.67
N THR A 17 10.41 10.46 3.35
CA THR A 17 9.97 11.59 4.17
C THR A 17 8.63 12.04 3.63
N PHE A 18 7.67 12.20 4.53
CA PHE A 18 6.32 12.62 4.24
C PHE A 18 6.06 14.01 4.84
N GLU A 19 5.54 14.91 4.03
CA GLU A 19 5.16 16.26 4.46
C GLU A 19 3.66 16.45 4.19
N HIS A 20 2.89 16.66 5.26
CA HIS A 20 1.51 17.12 5.20
C HIS A 20 1.47 18.65 5.12
N LEU A 21 0.50 19.17 4.41
CA LEU A 21 0.06 20.55 4.66
C LEU A 21 -0.93 20.51 5.83
N GLU A 22 -0.65 21.25 6.89
CA GLU A 22 -1.42 21.25 8.16
C GLU A 22 -2.95 21.44 8.00
N ASN A 23 -3.41 21.92 6.85
CA ASN A 23 -4.82 22.21 6.56
C ASN A 23 -5.40 21.46 5.35
N ASN A 24 -4.70 20.46 4.79
CA ASN A 24 -5.20 19.75 3.61
C ASN A 24 -4.88 18.26 3.66
N ALA A 25 -5.84 17.48 4.15
CA ALA A 25 -5.74 16.02 4.21
C ALA A 25 -5.74 15.35 2.81
N GLU A 26 -6.16 16.07 1.76
CA GLU A 26 -6.19 15.57 0.39
C GLU A 26 -4.85 15.70 -0.34
N TYR A 27 -3.84 16.33 0.28
CA TYR A 27 -2.53 16.55 -0.32
C TYR A 27 -1.42 15.89 0.47
N GLY A 28 -0.53 15.18 -0.23
CA GLY A 28 0.68 14.60 0.33
C GLY A 28 1.90 14.86 -0.55
N LYS A 29 3.01 15.24 0.08
CA LYS A 29 4.32 15.37 -0.57
C LYS A 29 5.27 14.36 0.01
N PHE A 30 5.80 13.51 -0.86
CA PHE A 30 6.70 12.41 -0.52
C PHE A 30 8.07 12.68 -1.11
N THR A 31 9.10 12.51 -0.30
CA THR A 31 10.49 12.68 -0.73
C THR A 31 11.27 11.41 -0.43
N ALA A 32 11.90 10.85 -1.45
CA ALA A 32 12.74 9.66 -1.34
C ALA A 32 14.10 9.88 -2.02
N TYR A 33 15.17 9.51 -1.34
CA TYR A 33 16.56 9.56 -1.83
C TYR A 33 17.45 8.61 -1.02
N PRO A 34 18.63 8.22 -1.55
CA PRO A 34 19.13 8.44 -2.89
C PRO A 34 18.67 7.36 -3.86
N PHE A 35 18.48 7.72 -5.12
CA PHE A 35 18.38 6.78 -6.23
C PHE A 35 19.59 6.93 -7.13
N GLU A 36 20.01 5.89 -7.83
CA GLU A 36 20.99 6.01 -8.90
C GLU A 36 20.43 6.88 -10.03
N THR A 37 21.32 7.56 -10.73
CA THR A 37 20.98 8.50 -11.81
C THR A 37 20.02 7.90 -12.83
N GLY A 38 18.88 8.58 -13.07
CA GLY A 38 17.82 8.15 -13.97
C GLY A 38 16.81 7.19 -13.34
N PHE A 39 17.15 6.52 -12.23
CA PHE A 39 16.24 5.57 -11.59
C PHE A 39 15.07 6.27 -10.86
N GLY A 40 15.30 7.48 -10.35
CA GLY A 40 14.26 8.32 -9.80
C GLY A 40 13.13 8.59 -10.79
N THR A 41 13.45 8.86 -12.07
CA THR A 41 12.46 9.05 -13.13
C THR A 41 11.66 7.78 -13.40
N THR A 42 12.31 6.62 -13.45
CA THR A 42 11.65 5.32 -13.67
C THR A 42 10.63 5.03 -12.57
N VAL A 43 11.03 5.17 -11.32
CA VAL A 43 10.14 4.94 -10.16
C VAL A 43 9.02 5.96 -10.11
N GLY A 44 9.33 7.25 -10.26
CA GLY A 44 8.35 8.34 -10.22
C GLY A 44 7.29 8.21 -11.31
N ASN A 45 7.67 7.89 -12.53
CA ASN A 45 6.72 7.68 -13.63
C ASN A 45 5.86 6.42 -13.43
N THR A 46 6.45 5.34 -12.94
CA THR A 46 5.70 4.11 -12.64
C THR A 46 4.64 4.37 -11.58
N LEU A 47 5.02 4.97 -10.44
CA LEU A 47 4.09 5.30 -9.37
C LEU A 47 3.00 6.26 -9.84
N ARG A 48 3.35 7.31 -10.59
CA ARG A 48 2.38 8.23 -11.16
C ARG A 48 1.32 7.51 -12.01
N ARG A 49 1.75 6.60 -12.88
CA ARG A 49 0.83 5.86 -13.75
C ARG A 49 -0.10 4.95 -12.97
N VAL A 50 0.44 4.23 -11.99
CA VAL A 50 -0.36 3.32 -11.14
C VAL A 50 -1.36 4.11 -10.28
N LEU A 51 -0.91 5.22 -9.66
CA LEU A 51 -1.77 6.11 -8.87
C LEU A 51 -2.97 6.64 -9.65
N LEU A 52 -2.78 7.02 -10.93
CA LEU A 52 -3.84 7.60 -11.75
C LEU A 52 -4.78 6.56 -12.38
N SER A 53 -4.40 5.29 -12.46
CA SER A 53 -5.15 4.29 -13.22
C SER A 53 -5.63 3.09 -12.44
N SER A 54 -4.98 2.77 -11.31
CA SER A 54 -5.12 1.44 -10.73
C SER A 54 -5.64 1.43 -9.29
N ILE A 55 -5.69 2.59 -8.63
CA ILE A 55 -6.26 2.72 -7.29
C ILE A 55 -7.77 2.59 -7.39
N GLN A 56 -8.34 1.79 -6.49
CA GLN A 56 -9.78 1.55 -6.44
C GLN A 56 -10.49 2.68 -5.68
N GLY A 57 -11.74 2.88 -6.02
CA GLY A 57 -12.61 3.83 -5.36
C GLY A 57 -14.08 3.56 -5.69
N TYR A 58 -14.96 4.36 -5.12
CA TYR A 58 -16.40 4.24 -5.32
C TYR A 58 -16.90 5.32 -6.28
N ALA A 59 -17.89 4.97 -7.09
CA ALA A 59 -18.58 5.92 -7.95
C ALA A 59 -20.02 5.47 -8.21
N ILE A 60 -20.89 6.42 -8.59
CA ILE A 60 -22.23 6.14 -9.03
C ILE A 60 -22.14 5.57 -10.45
N SER A 61 -22.59 4.35 -10.65
CA SER A 61 -22.55 3.65 -11.95
C SER A 61 -23.85 3.73 -12.72
N SER A 62 -24.98 3.83 -12.01
CA SER A 62 -26.29 4.02 -12.60
C SER A 62 -27.23 4.79 -11.70
N VAL A 63 -28.25 5.39 -12.28
CA VAL A 63 -29.28 6.11 -11.58
C VAL A 63 -30.65 5.81 -12.16
N ARG A 64 -31.65 5.75 -11.30
CA ARG A 64 -33.06 5.68 -11.70
C ARG A 64 -33.81 6.84 -11.08
N ILE A 65 -34.49 7.64 -11.92
CA ILE A 65 -35.21 8.81 -11.48
C ILE A 65 -36.69 8.59 -11.74
N THR A 66 -37.52 8.79 -10.72
CA THR A 66 -38.97 8.72 -10.82
C THR A 66 -39.55 10.06 -10.37
N SER A 67 -40.18 10.79 -11.26
CA SER A 67 -40.94 11.99 -10.94
C SER A 67 -42.42 11.67 -10.72
N TYR A 68 -43.13 12.52 -10.00
CA TYR A 68 -44.54 12.36 -9.75
C TYR A 68 -45.30 13.57 -10.25
N ASP A 69 -46.39 13.34 -10.98
CA ASP A 69 -47.32 14.39 -11.42
C ASP A 69 -48.13 14.94 -10.23
N ALA A 70 -48.88 16.01 -10.46
CA ALA A 70 -49.77 16.63 -9.47
C ALA A 70 -50.81 15.61 -8.90
N ASP A 71 -51.21 14.64 -9.67
CA ASP A 71 -52.12 13.55 -9.28
C ASP A 71 -51.42 12.40 -8.54
N GLY A 72 -50.08 12.49 -8.33
CA GLY A 72 -49.27 11.46 -7.66
C GLY A 72 -48.96 10.24 -8.55
N VAL A 73 -49.11 10.34 -9.87
CA VAL A 73 -48.79 9.25 -10.80
C VAL A 73 -47.28 9.24 -11.03
N PRO A 74 -46.60 8.08 -10.80
CA PRO A 74 -45.18 7.97 -11.04
C PRO A 74 -44.85 7.96 -12.53
N HIS A 75 -43.89 8.75 -12.94
CA HIS A 75 -43.31 8.77 -14.26
C HIS A 75 -41.80 8.47 -14.15
N VAL A 76 -41.37 7.35 -14.70
CA VAL A 76 -39.95 6.93 -14.70
C VAL A 76 -39.25 7.60 -15.87
N ILE A 77 -38.20 8.37 -15.57
CA ILE A 77 -37.35 9.02 -16.57
C ILE A 77 -36.52 7.92 -17.25
N SER A 78 -36.70 7.75 -18.54
CA SER A 78 -36.09 6.65 -19.30
C SER A 78 -34.91 7.11 -20.18
N SER A 79 -34.70 8.40 -20.31
CA SER A 79 -33.65 8.98 -21.14
C SER A 79 -33.01 10.20 -20.47
N GLU A 80 -31.72 10.38 -20.68
CA GLU A 80 -30.97 11.55 -20.24
C GLU A 80 -31.45 12.88 -20.83
N PHE A 81 -32.18 12.82 -21.93
CA PHE A 81 -32.73 14.00 -22.61
C PHE A 81 -34.16 14.34 -22.20
N GLU A 82 -34.75 13.58 -21.30
CA GLU A 82 -36.09 13.81 -20.80
C GLU A 82 -36.10 14.87 -19.72
N ALA A 83 -37.06 15.79 -19.75
CA ALA A 83 -37.19 16.82 -18.72
C ALA A 83 -37.96 16.29 -17.50
N ILE A 84 -37.55 16.69 -16.32
CA ILE A 84 -38.21 16.33 -15.05
C ILE A 84 -39.18 17.45 -14.69
N ALA A 85 -40.44 17.11 -14.45
CA ALA A 85 -41.47 18.07 -14.13
C ALA A 85 -41.16 18.79 -12.78
N ASN A 86 -41.33 20.14 -12.74
CA ASN A 86 -41.10 20.98 -11.59
C ASN A 86 -39.67 20.95 -11.03
N VAL A 87 -38.65 20.68 -11.88
CA VAL A 87 -37.23 20.84 -11.59
C VAL A 87 -36.64 21.87 -12.52
N ALA A 88 -35.73 22.69 -12.02
CA ALA A 88 -35.13 23.75 -12.81
C ALA A 88 -34.05 23.25 -13.77
N GLU A 89 -33.28 22.25 -13.35
CA GLU A 89 -32.17 21.63 -14.10
C GLU A 89 -32.67 20.50 -14.98
N ASP A 90 -32.06 20.33 -16.14
CA ASP A 90 -32.30 19.21 -17.03
C ASP A 90 -31.71 17.89 -16.47
N THR A 91 -32.26 16.75 -16.88
CA THR A 91 -31.78 15.43 -16.46
C THR A 91 -30.28 15.27 -16.71
N LEU A 92 -29.79 15.74 -17.87
CA LEU A 92 -28.36 15.68 -18.20
C LEU A 92 -27.49 16.49 -17.23
N GLU A 93 -27.95 17.67 -16.76
CA GLU A 93 -27.25 18.50 -15.77
C GLU A 93 -27.22 17.79 -14.40
N ILE A 94 -28.33 17.15 -14.01
CA ILE A 94 -28.40 16.35 -12.77
C ILE A 94 -27.44 15.18 -12.84
N LEU A 95 -27.40 14.41 -13.94
CA LEU A 95 -26.48 13.29 -14.13
C LEU A 95 -25.01 13.75 -14.06
N ASN A 96 -24.68 14.88 -14.71
CA ASN A 96 -23.33 15.45 -14.63
C ASN A 96 -22.95 15.91 -13.22
N SER A 97 -23.91 16.40 -12.46
CA SER A 97 -23.68 16.80 -11.06
C SER A 97 -23.49 15.56 -10.17
N LEU A 98 -24.30 14.52 -10.35
CA LEU A 98 -24.16 13.25 -9.62
C LEU A 98 -22.83 12.55 -9.92
N LYS A 99 -22.34 12.56 -11.15
CA LYS A 99 -21.05 12.02 -11.59
C LYS A 99 -19.87 12.65 -10.85
N GLN A 100 -20.00 13.91 -10.42
CA GLN A 100 -18.92 14.63 -9.72
C GLN A 100 -18.90 14.38 -8.21
N ILE A 101 -19.95 13.80 -7.64
CA ILE A 101 -20.00 13.46 -6.21
C ILE A 101 -18.94 12.42 -5.91
N ARG A 102 -18.11 12.71 -4.91
CA ARG A 102 -17.16 11.76 -4.33
C ARG A 102 -17.77 11.16 -3.06
N LEU A 103 -17.78 9.85 -3.03
CA LEU A 103 -18.50 9.12 -1.99
C LEU A 103 -17.70 7.87 -1.59
N ARG A 104 -18.03 7.34 -0.41
CA ARG A 104 -17.42 6.14 0.14
C ARG A 104 -18.49 5.29 0.82
N LEU A 105 -18.48 3.99 0.54
CA LEU A 105 -19.22 2.98 1.29
C LEU A 105 -18.35 2.44 2.45
N PRO A 106 -18.95 1.79 3.46
CA PRO A 106 -18.21 1.01 4.45
C PRO A 106 -17.33 -0.05 3.79
N GLU A 107 -16.19 -0.37 4.41
CA GLU A 107 -15.13 -1.23 3.83
C GLU A 107 -15.59 -2.63 3.41
N ASP A 108 -16.65 -3.15 4.02
CA ASP A 108 -17.17 -4.49 3.74
C ASP A 108 -18.19 -4.52 2.58
N ILE A 109 -18.52 -3.37 1.98
CA ILE A 109 -19.56 -3.25 0.95
C ILE A 109 -18.92 -2.84 -0.37
N GLU A 110 -19.01 -3.70 -1.39
CA GLU A 110 -18.48 -3.44 -2.73
C GLU A 110 -19.52 -2.75 -3.63
N GLN A 111 -20.81 -2.95 -3.35
CA GLN A 111 -21.92 -2.40 -4.13
C GLN A 111 -23.11 -2.14 -3.22
N ASP A 112 -23.79 -1.02 -3.40
CA ASP A 112 -25.06 -0.71 -2.73
C ASP A 112 -25.99 0.09 -3.64
N THR A 113 -27.29 -0.11 -3.45
CA THR A 113 -28.35 0.61 -4.15
C THR A 113 -29.17 1.39 -3.13
N ILE A 114 -29.18 2.71 -3.25
CA ILE A 114 -29.76 3.59 -2.24
C ILE A 114 -30.86 4.43 -2.88
N LEU A 115 -32.05 4.38 -2.28
CA LEU A 115 -33.22 5.17 -2.67
C LEU A 115 -33.32 6.45 -1.83
N TYR A 116 -33.50 7.58 -2.50
CA TYR A 116 -33.75 8.90 -1.91
C TYR A 116 -35.10 9.42 -2.38
N GLU A 117 -35.90 9.92 -1.43
CA GLU A 117 -37.18 10.56 -1.69
C GLU A 117 -37.07 12.06 -1.38
N PHE A 118 -37.25 12.89 -2.39
CA PHE A 118 -37.21 14.35 -2.26
C PHE A 118 -38.60 14.96 -2.49
N LYS A 119 -38.93 15.95 -1.68
CA LYS A 119 -40.17 16.70 -1.77
C LYS A 119 -39.87 18.20 -1.77
N GLY A 120 -40.35 18.90 -2.79
CA GLY A 120 -40.17 20.33 -2.95
C GLY A 120 -41.09 21.18 -2.07
N PRO A 121 -40.88 22.51 -2.11
CA PRO A 121 -39.78 23.18 -2.80
C PRO A 121 -38.47 23.12 -2.02
N GLY A 122 -37.34 23.11 -2.73
CA GLY A 122 -36.02 23.10 -2.10
C GLY A 122 -34.88 22.93 -3.08
N THR A 123 -33.68 23.23 -2.60
CA THR A 123 -32.42 23.00 -3.33
C THR A 123 -31.74 21.77 -2.77
N ILE A 124 -31.51 20.78 -3.60
CA ILE A 124 -30.87 19.52 -3.24
C ILE A 124 -29.38 19.62 -3.54
N LYS A 125 -28.57 19.30 -2.54
CA LYS A 125 -27.11 19.34 -2.61
C LYS A 125 -26.52 17.94 -2.43
N SER A 126 -25.23 17.84 -2.69
CA SER A 126 -24.47 16.60 -2.48
C SER A 126 -24.57 16.03 -1.06
N ASP A 127 -24.62 16.91 -0.05
CA ASP A 127 -24.75 16.51 1.36
C ASP A 127 -26.08 15.79 1.67
N ASP A 128 -27.14 16.05 0.89
CA ASP A 128 -28.46 15.42 1.06
C ASP A 128 -28.45 13.93 0.65
N PHE A 129 -27.39 13.50 -0.05
CA PHE A 129 -27.15 12.09 -0.41
C PHE A 129 -26.36 11.35 0.65
N ALA A 130 -25.84 12.02 1.69
CA ALA A 130 -25.15 11.34 2.78
C ALA A 130 -26.14 10.54 3.65
N ARG A 131 -25.78 9.31 4.00
CA ARG A 131 -26.52 8.47 4.95
C ARG A 131 -25.57 7.93 6.00
N GLU A 132 -25.83 8.26 7.24
CA GLU A 132 -25.02 7.84 8.37
C GLU A 132 -24.94 6.29 8.44
N GLY A 133 -23.70 5.78 8.41
CA GLY A 133 -23.42 4.35 8.47
C GLY A 133 -23.64 3.58 7.16
N GLN A 134 -24.12 4.21 6.07
CA GLN A 134 -24.34 3.57 4.77
C GLN A 134 -23.57 4.24 3.64
N LEU A 135 -23.61 5.57 3.53
CA LEU A 135 -22.93 6.32 2.48
C LEU A 135 -22.35 7.62 3.02
N GLU A 136 -21.05 7.77 2.89
CA GLU A 136 -20.34 9.00 3.23
C GLU A 136 -20.08 9.82 1.97
N VAL A 137 -20.45 11.11 1.98
CA VAL A 137 -20.22 12.02 0.85
C VAL A 137 -19.11 12.99 1.20
N MET A 138 -18.04 12.96 0.40
CA MET A 138 -16.85 13.81 0.59
C MET A 138 -16.99 15.18 -0.07
N THR A 139 -17.73 15.24 -1.20
CA THR A 139 -18.01 16.51 -1.91
C THR A 139 -19.08 17.29 -1.17
N LYS A 140 -18.75 18.46 -0.64
CA LYS A 140 -19.67 19.28 0.16
C LYS A 140 -20.25 20.42 -0.66
N ASP A 141 -21.48 20.84 -0.32
CA ASP A 141 -22.18 22.03 -0.83
C ASP A 141 -22.33 22.10 -2.36
N GLN A 142 -22.15 20.98 -3.09
CA GLN A 142 -22.37 20.97 -4.54
C GLN A 142 -23.87 20.93 -4.84
N LEU A 143 -24.35 21.88 -5.65
CA LEU A 143 -25.72 21.88 -6.16
C LEU A 143 -25.93 20.69 -7.10
N ILE A 144 -27.01 19.94 -6.89
CA ILE A 144 -27.42 18.83 -7.77
C ILE A 144 -28.63 19.25 -8.58
N PHE A 145 -29.71 19.68 -7.92
CA PHE A 145 -30.90 20.20 -8.60
C PHE A 145 -31.76 21.04 -7.65
N THR A 146 -32.67 21.86 -8.25
CA THR A 146 -33.59 22.73 -7.56
C THR A 146 -35.03 22.33 -7.87
N MET A 147 -35.78 21.99 -6.81
CA MET A 147 -37.17 21.61 -6.88
C MET A 147 -38.08 22.81 -6.68
N MET A 148 -39.09 22.93 -7.55
CA MET A 148 -40.15 23.95 -7.47
C MET A 148 -41.28 23.45 -6.54
N ASP A 149 -42.33 24.26 -6.39
CA ASP A 149 -43.51 23.91 -5.61
C ASP A 149 -44.15 22.62 -6.16
N ASP A 150 -44.60 21.76 -5.23
CA ASP A 150 -45.26 20.47 -5.50
C ASP A 150 -44.43 19.42 -6.24
N ALA A 151 -43.11 19.63 -6.40
CA ALA A 151 -42.23 18.61 -6.96
C ALA A 151 -42.05 17.44 -6.00
N ARG A 152 -42.18 16.21 -6.51
CA ARG A 152 -41.78 14.99 -5.82
C ARG A 152 -40.94 14.12 -6.75
N ILE A 153 -39.79 13.72 -6.25
CA ILE A 153 -38.84 12.94 -7.03
C ILE A 153 -38.21 11.86 -6.14
N ASP A 154 -38.20 10.65 -6.65
CA ASP A 154 -37.44 9.56 -6.07
C ASP A 154 -36.22 9.28 -6.95
N ILE A 155 -35.02 9.27 -6.34
CA ILE A 155 -33.75 8.99 -6.99
C ILE A 155 -33.14 7.75 -6.36
N GLU A 156 -32.96 6.72 -7.15
CA GLU A 156 -32.25 5.50 -6.78
C GLU A 156 -30.88 5.53 -7.42
N ILE A 157 -29.82 5.56 -6.63
CA ILE A 157 -28.44 5.52 -7.09
C ILE A 157 -27.83 4.15 -6.81
N GLN A 158 -27.08 3.64 -7.77
CA GLN A 158 -26.24 2.47 -7.58
C GLN A 158 -24.80 2.91 -7.46
N VAL A 159 -24.16 2.52 -6.37
CA VAL A 159 -22.76 2.82 -6.07
C VAL A 159 -21.96 1.54 -6.14
N ASP A 160 -20.92 1.54 -6.96
CA ASP A 160 -20.05 0.40 -7.16
C ASP A 160 -18.60 0.71 -6.81
N LEU A 161 -17.85 -0.33 -6.43
CA LEU A 161 -16.40 -0.29 -6.29
C LEU A 161 -15.74 -0.65 -7.62
N GLY A 162 -14.85 0.22 -8.10
CA GLY A 162 -14.16 -0.01 -9.36
C GLY A 162 -12.79 0.64 -9.43
N ARG A 163 -12.21 0.71 -10.65
CA ARG A 163 -10.89 1.30 -10.90
C ARG A 163 -10.90 2.16 -12.15
N GLY A 164 -10.21 3.28 -12.09
CA GLY A 164 -10.02 4.16 -13.24
C GLY A 164 -11.32 4.81 -13.70
N TYR A 165 -11.61 4.76 -14.99
CA TYR A 165 -12.81 5.31 -15.62
C TYR A 165 -13.52 4.21 -16.40
N VAL A 166 -14.82 4.07 -16.17
CA VAL A 166 -15.69 3.13 -16.87
C VAL A 166 -16.79 3.94 -17.57
N PRO A 167 -16.88 3.88 -18.91
CA PRO A 167 -17.92 4.59 -19.66
C PRO A 167 -19.30 3.96 -19.45
N ALA A 168 -20.34 4.75 -19.64
CA ALA A 168 -21.74 4.34 -19.47
C ALA A 168 -22.12 3.10 -20.29
N GLU A 169 -21.59 2.96 -21.52
CA GLU A 169 -21.86 1.80 -22.41
C GLU A 169 -21.39 0.47 -21.76
N VAL A 170 -20.35 0.49 -20.94
CA VAL A 170 -19.90 -0.71 -20.22
C VAL A 170 -20.82 -0.99 -19.04
N ASN A 171 -21.23 0.07 -18.31
CA ASN A 171 -22.16 -0.06 -17.19
C ASN A 171 -23.55 -0.51 -17.64
N GLU A 172 -23.98 -0.16 -18.86
CA GLU A 172 -25.24 -0.61 -19.45
C GLU A 172 -25.38 -2.13 -19.48
N HIS A 173 -24.30 -2.87 -19.74
CA HIS A 173 -24.32 -4.33 -19.73
C HIS A 173 -24.66 -4.94 -18.37
N TYR A 174 -24.37 -4.24 -17.28
CA TYR A 174 -24.67 -4.73 -15.93
C TYR A 174 -26.10 -4.45 -15.48
N ILE A 175 -26.80 -3.50 -16.15
CA ILE A 175 -28.17 -3.11 -15.84
C ILE A 175 -29.18 -3.62 -16.86
N GLU A 176 -28.78 -4.50 -17.81
CA GLU A 176 -29.66 -5.10 -18.82
C GLU A 176 -30.92 -5.69 -18.19
N GLY A 177 -32.08 -5.20 -18.62
CA GLY A 177 -33.40 -5.66 -18.18
C GLY A 177 -34.07 -4.83 -17.08
N ILE A 178 -33.41 -3.81 -16.52
CA ILE A 178 -34.00 -2.90 -15.54
C ILE A 178 -34.51 -1.64 -16.25
N VAL A 179 -35.81 -1.62 -16.55
CA VAL A 179 -36.43 -0.51 -17.28
C VAL A 179 -36.35 0.80 -16.44
N GLY A 180 -35.92 1.88 -17.10
CA GLY A 180 -35.85 3.21 -16.53
C GLY A 180 -34.59 3.48 -15.68
N THR A 181 -33.60 2.60 -15.72
CA THR A 181 -32.28 2.88 -15.14
C THR A 181 -31.39 3.47 -16.23
N ILE A 182 -30.76 4.59 -15.91
CA ILE A 182 -29.85 5.33 -16.79
C ILE A 182 -28.41 4.98 -16.39
N PRO A 183 -27.62 4.34 -17.28
CA PRO A 183 -26.20 4.08 -17.00
C PRO A 183 -25.41 5.38 -16.96
N MET A 184 -24.43 5.47 -16.08
CA MET A 184 -23.58 6.64 -15.95
C MET A 184 -22.11 6.29 -16.19
N ASP A 185 -21.36 7.27 -16.71
CA ASP A 185 -19.91 7.20 -16.68
C ASP A 185 -19.41 7.24 -15.23
N ALA A 186 -18.66 6.25 -14.81
CA ALA A 186 -18.15 6.14 -13.46
C ALA A 186 -16.65 6.50 -13.38
N ILE A 187 -16.30 7.50 -12.56
CA ILE A 187 -14.92 7.90 -12.30
C ILE A 187 -14.53 7.34 -10.92
N PHE A 188 -13.98 6.12 -10.92
CA PHE A 188 -13.63 5.41 -9.70
C PHE A 188 -12.33 5.89 -9.06
N THR A 189 -11.41 6.52 -9.85
CA THR A 189 -10.11 6.91 -9.33
C THR A 189 -10.21 7.99 -8.24
N PRO A 190 -9.70 7.72 -7.02
CA PRO A 190 -9.69 8.70 -5.95
C PRO A 190 -8.53 9.71 -6.07
N VAL A 191 -7.57 9.45 -6.95
CA VAL A 191 -6.41 10.30 -7.15
C VAL A 191 -6.67 11.29 -8.28
N ARG A 192 -6.80 12.58 -7.93
CA ARG A 192 -7.09 13.67 -8.89
C ARG A 192 -5.87 14.10 -9.69
N LYS A 193 -4.70 14.17 -9.02
CA LYS A 193 -3.48 14.71 -9.64
C LYS A 193 -2.26 14.08 -9.01
N VAL A 194 -1.26 13.78 -9.84
CA VAL A 194 0.07 13.35 -9.41
C VAL A 194 1.12 14.15 -10.16
N LYS A 195 2.05 14.74 -9.42
CA LYS A 195 3.23 15.42 -9.97
C LYS A 195 4.47 14.79 -9.37
N TYR A 196 5.50 14.56 -10.17
CA TYR A 196 6.81 14.19 -9.66
C TYR A 196 7.90 15.09 -10.25
N ALA A 197 8.94 15.30 -9.46
CA ALA A 197 10.13 16.03 -9.84
C ALA A 197 11.37 15.27 -9.39
N ILE A 198 12.44 15.37 -10.17
CA ILE A 198 13.74 14.80 -9.85
C ILE A 198 14.69 15.95 -9.54
N GLU A 199 15.29 15.90 -8.37
CA GLU A 199 16.28 16.85 -7.91
C GLU A 199 17.62 16.12 -7.73
N PRO A 200 18.76 16.75 -8.09
CA PRO A 200 20.05 16.17 -7.78
C PRO A 200 20.29 16.17 -6.27
N CYS A 201 20.85 15.08 -5.75
CA CYS A 201 21.24 15.03 -4.35
C CYS A 201 22.66 14.52 -4.16
N ARG A 202 23.29 14.96 -3.06
CA ARG A 202 24.65 14.57 -2.69
C ARG A 202 24.63 13.47 -1.64
N VAL A 203 25.40 12.42 -1.92
CA VAL A 203 25.67 11.37 -0.93
C VAL A 203 27.18 11.17 -0.80
N GLY A 204 27.73 11.58 0.32
CA GLY A 204 29.18 11.58 0.53
C GLY A 204 29.89 12.56 -0.43
N GLN A 205 30.78 12.04 -1.27
CA GLN A 205 31.53 12.85 -2.25
C GLN A 205 30.89 12.87 -3.64
N ARG A 206 29.84 12.11 -3.88
CA ARG A 206 29.15 12.04 -5.19
C ARG A 206 27.89 12.91 -5.16
N ASN A 207 27.66 13.66 -6.26
CA ASN A 207 26.53 14.59 -6.44
C ASN A 207 25.56 14.13 -7.52
N ASP A 208 25.73 12.93 -8.05
CA ASP A 208 25.04 12.38 -9.21
C ASP A 208 23.88 11.43 -8.85
N TYR A 209 23.39 11.51 -7.63
CA TYR A 209 22.20 10.77 -7.20
C TYR A 209 20.92 11.56 -7.44
N ASP A 210 19.82 10.83 -7.72
CA ASP A 210 18.50 11.40 -7.86
C ASP A 210 17.76 11.42 -6.49
N LYS A 211 17.07 12.53 -6.26
CA LYS A 211 16.06 12.69 -5.20
C LYS A 211 14.71 12.81 -5.88
N LEU A 212 13.81 11.86 -5.60
CA LEU A 212 12.43 11.88 -6.09
C LEU A 212 11.56 12.67 -5.12
N VAL A 213 10.87 13.68 -5.65
CA VAL A 213 9.79 14.40 -4.97
C VAL A 213 8.49 14.05 -5.68
N LEU A 214 7.56 13.44 -4.99
CA LEU A 214 6.25 13.03 -5.50
C LEU A 214 5.16 13.80 -4.75
N GLU A 215 4.30 14.49 -5.47
CA GLU A 215 3.15 15.21 -4.93
C GLU A 215 1.87 14.53 -5.41
N VAL A 216 0.98 14.20 -4.47
CA VAL A 216 -0.26 13.46 -4.72
C VAL A 216 -1.43 14.27 -4.17
N TRP A 217 -2.47 14.45 -4.98
CA TRP A 217 -3.75 15.04 -4.59
C TRP A 217 -4.85 14.00 -4.74
N THR A 218 -5.54 13.73 -3.66
CA THR A 218 -6.70 12.83 -3.61
C THR A 218 -8.01 13.63 -3.58
N ASP A 219 -9.11 12.94 -3.54
CA ASP A 219 -10.45 13.53 -3.42
C ASP A 219 -11.01 13.45 -1.99
N GLY A 220 -10.21 12.99 -1.03
CA GLY A 220 -10.57 12.85 0.36
C GLY A 220 -11.12 11.46 0.74
N THR A 221 -11.42 10.59 -0.23
CA THR A 221 -11.90 9.22 0.05
C THR A 221 -10.78 8.30 0.53
N ILE A 222 -9.53 8.59 0.13
CA ILE A 222 -8.32 7.88 0.54
C ILE A 222 -7.24 8.88 0.95
N ALA A 223 -6.46 8.56 1.97
CA ALA A 223 -5.29 9.35 2.33
C ALA A 223 -4.16 9.21 1.28
N PRO A 224 -3.40 10.28 0.98
CA PRO A 224 -2.31 10.22 0.00
C PRO A 224 -1.26 9.14 0.30
N GLU A 225 -0.99 8.86 1.59
CA GLU A 225 -0.07 7.82 2.04
C GLU A 225 -0.56 6.43 1.66
N ASP A 226 -1.84 6.17 1.92
CA ASP A 226 -2.45 4.87 1.65
C ASP A 226 -2.54 4.63 0.14
N ALA A 227 -2.91 5.66 -0.63
CA ALA A 227 -2.90 5.60 -2.09
C ALA A 227 -1.49 5.28 -2.64
N LEU A 228 -0.44 5.91 -2.09
CA LEU A 228 0.94 5.64 -2.50
C LEU A 228 1.39 4.23 -2.10
N ALA A 229 1.03 3.77 -0.91
CA ALA A 229 1.36 2.43 -0.43
C ALA A 229 0.70 1.35 -1.30
N GLU A 230 -0.58 1.54 -1.65
CA GLU A 230 -1.32 0.65 -2.55
C GLU A 230 -0.70 0.63 -3.96
N ALA A 231 -0.39 1.81 -4.52
CA ALA A 231 0.28 1.92 -5.82
C ALA A 231 1.64 1.21 -5.84
N ALA A 232 2.43 1.36 -4.78
CA ALA A 232 3.72 0.70 -4.65
C ALA A 232 3.59 -0.82 -4.53
N LYS A 233 2.56 -1.31 -3.81
CA LYS A 233 2.24 -2.74 -3.69
C LYS A 233 1.85 -3.32 -5.05
N ILE A 234 0.93 -2.67 -5.78
CA ILE A 234 0.52 -3.08 -7.13
C ILE A 234 1.73 -3.18 -8.06
N ALA A 235 2.59 -2.14 -8.09
CA ALA A 235 3.78 -2.14 -8.92
C ALA A 235 4.74 -3.28 -8.55
N LYS A 236 5.00 -3.48 -7.26
CA LYS A 236 5.85 -4.58 -6.75
C LYS A 236 5.32 -5.94 -7.17
N ASP A 237 4.03 -6.19 -7.00
CA ASP A 237 3.41 -7.48 -7.29
C ASP A 237 3.49 -7.80 -8.79
N HIS A 238 3.29 -6.80 -9.67
CA HIS A 238 3.46 -6.96 -11.11
C HIS A 238 4.91 -7.19 -11.54
N PHE A 239 5.87 -6.54 -10.88
CA PHE A 239 7.29 -6.77 -11.19
C PHE A 239 7.81 -8.11 -10.66
N SER A 240 7.18 -8.68 -9.65
CA SER A 240 7.63 -9.94 -9.03
C SER A 240 7.66 -11.10 -10.01
N ILE A 241 6.76 -11.14 -11.02
CA ILE A 241 6.74 -12.19 -12.06
C ILE A 241 7.99 -12.22 -12.94
N PHE A 242 8.72 -11.09 -13.03
CA PHE A 242 9.95 -10.98 -13.81
C PHE A 242 11.20 -11.38 -13.00
N VAL A 243 11.05 -11.66 -11.72
CA VAL A 243 12.14 -12.07 -10.83
C VAL A 243 12.29 -13.60 -10.95
N ASN A 244 13.26 -14.04 -11.76
CA ASN A 244 13.55 -15.47 -12.01
C ASN A 244 14.73 -16.00 -11.18
N PHE A 245 15.19 -15.21 -10.19
CA PHE A 245 16.36 -15.55 -9.39
C PHE A 245 15.91 -15.94 -7.98
N ASN A 246 16.58 -16.95 -7.41
CA ASN A 246 16.47 -17.20 -5.98
C ASN A 246 17.16 -16.04 -5.25
N ASP A 247 16.49 -15.46 -4.25
CA ASP A 247 17.02 -14.34 -3.45
C ASP A 247 18.37 -14.65 -2.77
N SER A 248 18.74 -15.94 -2.66
CA SER A 248 20.03 -16.39 -2.19
C SER A 248 21.23 -16.00 -3.09
N ASP A 249 20.98 -15.76 -4.39
CA ASP A 249 22.04 -15.44 -5.37
C ASP A 249 22.23 -13.91 -5.56
N ILE A 250 21.27 -13.12 -5.10
CA ILE A 250 21.35 -11.67 -5.09
C ILE A 250 21.65 -11.26 -3.64
N ALA A 251 22.95 -11.25 -3.29
CA ALA A 251 23.36 -10.57 -2.08
C ALA A 251 22.81 -9.14 -2.16
N SER A 252 21.77 -8.87 -1.39
CA SER A 252 21.15 -7.56 -1.28
C SER A 252 22.27 -6.54 -1.07
N GLY A 253 22.36 -5.58 -2.00
CA GLY A 253 23.36 -4.51 -1.96
C GLY A 253 23.02 -3.46 -0.88
N ASP A 254 22.51 -3.87 0.24
CA ASP A 254 22.52 -3.06 1.43
C ASP A 254 23.98 -2.97 1.87
N ASP A 255 24.44 -1.77 2.21
CA ASP A 255 25.61 -1.56 3.04
C ASP A 255 25.39 -2.25 4.39
N LEU A 256 25.40 -3.58 4.39
CA LEU A 256 25.58 -4.34 5.59
C LEU A 256 27.02 -4.01 5.98
N ASP A 257 27.15 -3.31 7.11
CA ASP A 257 28.40 -3.14 7.80
C ASP A 257 29.13 -4.50 7.72
N GLU A 258 30.41 -4.53 7.34
CA GLU A 258 31.16 -5.78 7.25
C GLU A 258 30.98 -6.66 8.49
N GLY A 259 30.65 -6.01 9.62
CA GLY A 259 30.22 -6.64 10.86
C GLY A 259 28.93 -7.45 10.75
N ASP A 260 27.95 -6.99 9.94
CA ASP A 260 26.69 -7.72 9.76
C ASP A 260 26.84 -8.96 8.86
N GLU A 261 27.68 -8.91 7.82
CA GLU A 261 27.99 -10.08 7.00
C GLU A 261 28.71 -11.16 7.79
N ARG A 262 29.69 -10.77 8.63
CA ARG A 262 30.42 -11.70 9.49
C ARG A 262 29.53 -12.34 10.57
N VAL A 263 28.66 -11.54 11.19
CA VAL A 263 27.68 -12.06 12.16
C VAL A 263 26.71 -13.04 11.47
N ARG A 264 26.21 -12.72 10.26
CA ARG A 264 25.33 -13.63 9.50
C ARG A 264 26.07 -14.89 9.08
N ALA A 265 27.32 -14.79 8.62
CA ALA A 265 28.14 -15.95 8.27
C ALA A 265 28.32 -16.86 9.49
N LEU A 266 28.64 -16.28 10.65
CA LEU A 266 28.81 -17.00 11.92
C LEU A 266 27.52 -17.69 12.36
N LEU A 267 26.37 -17.02 12.23
CA LEU A 267 25.07 -17.61 12.58
C LEU A 267 24.61 -18.70 11.61
N ASN A 268 25.06 -18.66 10.35
CA ASN A 268 24.76 -19.68 9.35
C ASN A 268 25.75 -20.86 9.40
N THR A 269 26.81 -20.79 10.19
CA THR A 269 27.77 -21.86 10.39
C THR A 269 27.09 -23.11 10.97
N PRO A 270 27.35 -24.31 10.40
CA PRO A 270 26.79 -25.56 10.93
C PRO A 270 27.20 -25.78 12.39
N VAL A 271 26.28 -26.33 13.19
CA VAL A 271 26.54 -26.65 14.62
C VAL A 271 27.69 -27.66 14.78
N GLU A 272 28.05 -28.40 13.72
CA GLU A 272 29.15 -29.36 13.69
C GLU A 272 30.51 -28.69 13.92
N GLU A 273 30.69 -27.43 13.55
CA GLU A 273 31.93 -26.68 13.76
C GLU A 273 32.16 -26.23 15.23
N LEU A 274 31.17 -26.41 16.09
CA LEU A 274 31.33 -26.16 17.53
C LEU A 274 32.13 -27.27 18.24
N GLU A 275 32.60 -28.31 17.51
CA GLU A 275 33.36 -29.43 18.05
C GLU A 275 32.71 -30.08 19.28
N LEU A 276 31.39 -30.25 19.23
CA LEU A 276 30.62 -30.87 20.30
C LEU A 276 30.85 -32.40 20.33
N SER A 277 30.65 -32.99 21.50
CA SER A 277 30.68 -34.47 21.60
C SER A 277 29.63 -35.12 20.69
N VAL A 278 29.91 -36.32 20.21
CA VAL A 278 29.01 -37.08 19.34
C VAL A 278 27.59 -37.19 19.91
N ARG A 279 27.48 -37.23 21.23
CA ARG A 279 26.19 -37.29 21.93
C ARG A 279 25.44 -35.98 21.84
N SER A 280 26.10 -34.86 22.08
CA SER A 280 25.51 -33.51 22.00
C SER A 280 25.11 -33.15 20.56
N SER A 281 25.98 -33.47 19.59
CA SER A 281 25.69 -33.29 18.15
C SER A 281 24.46 -34.08 17.69
N ASN A 282 24.35 -35.37 18.06
CA ASN A 282 23.21 -36.20 17.73
C ASN A 282 21.90 -35.69 18.37
N CYS A 283 21.96 -35.15 19.58
CA CYS A 283 20.79 -34.55 20.24
C CYS A 283 20.29 -33.30 19.50
N LEU A 284 21.18 -32.42 19.02
CA LEU A 284 20.85 -31.26 18.25
C LEU A 284 20.27 -31.60 16.86
N LYS A 285 20.85 -32.62 16.20
CA LYS A 285 20.30 -33.16 14.94
C LYS A 285 18.87 -33.69 15.11
N ASN A 286 18.61 -34.43 16.19
CA ASN A 286 17.27 -34.93 16.50
C ASN A 286 16.27 -33.82 16.86
N ALA A 287 16.75 -32.70 17.38
CA ALA A 287 15.98 -31.50 17.62
C ALA A 287 15.80 -30.63 16.35
N ASN A 288 16.32 -31.06 15.20
CA ASN A 288 16.31 -30.36 13.92
C ASN A 288 17.00 -28.99 13.97
N ILE A 289 18.01 -28.83 14.83
CA ILE A 289 18.83 -27.61 14.97
C ILE A 289 20.13 -27.88 14.17
N ARG A 290 20.32 -27.14 13.08
CA ARG A 290 21.42 -27.35 12.12
C ARG A 290 22.46 -26.25 12.12
N THR A 291 22.07 -25.01 12.48
CA THR A 291 22.93 -23.83 12.46
C THR A 291 23.10 -23.23 13.86
N ILE A 292 24.21 -22.51 14.06
CA ILE A 292 24.50 -21.80 15.30
C ILE A 292 23.41 -20.76 15.59
N GLY A 293 22.88 -20.10 14.57
CA GLY A 293 21.78 -19.12 14.70
C GLY A 293 20.46 -19.73 15.16
N GLU A 294 20.16 -20.99 14.78
CA GLU A 294 19.00 -21.71 15.30
C GLU A 294 19.20 -22.11 16.77
N LEU A 295 20.43 -22.45 17.14
CA LEU A 295 20.79 -22.84 18.48
C LEU A 295 20.73 -21.66 19.47
N THR A 296 21.27 -20.51 19.09
CA THR A 296 21.25 -19.28 19.94
C THR A 296 19.86 -18.73 20.19
N LYS A 297 18.91 -18.91 19.27
CA LYS A 297 17.50 -18.50 19.44
C LYS A 297 16.72 -19.34 20.46
N LYS A 298 17.21 -20.57 20.78
CA LYS A 298 16.55 -21.45 21.75
C LYS A 298 16.93 -21.08 23.17
N THR A 299 15.95 -21.12 24.07
CA THR A 299 16.20 -20.94 25.50
C THR A 299 16.75 -22.22 26.13
N GLU A 300 17.37 -22.10 27.30
CA GLU A 300 17.85 -23.27 28.06
C GLU A 300 16.74 -24.28 28.35
N ASP A 301 15.55 -23.78 28.67
CA ASP A 301 14.38 -24.58 28.95
C ASP A 301 13.88 -25.34 27.70
N ASP A 302 13.98 -24.73 26.52
CA ASP A 302 13.58 -25.38 25.27
C ASP A 302 14.52 -26.51 24.90
N ILE A 303 15.82 -26.34 25.13
CA ILE A 303 16.83 -27.36 24.90
C ILE A 303 16.73 -28.46 25.95
N ALA A 304 16.50 -28.15 27.22
CA ALA A 304 16.34 -29.12 28.30
C ALA A 304 15.11 -30.01 28.15
N LYS A 305 14.03 -29.52 27.50
CA LYS A 305 12.82 -30.30 27.20
C LYS A 305 13.00 -31.31 26.05
N THR A 306 14.08 -31.20 25.30
CA THR A 306 14.35 -32.11 24.17
C THR A 306 14.70 -33.48 24.68
N ARG A 307 14.09 -34.52 24.09
CA ARG A 307 14.25 -35.91 24.52
C ARG A 307 15.72 -36.35 24.44
N ASN A 308 16.25 -36.93 25.53
CA ASN A 308 17.63 -37.41 25.71
C ASN A 308 18.70 -36.31 25.93
N PHE A 309 18.30 -35.09 26.24
CA PHE A 309 19.25 -34.02 26.54
C PHE A 309 19.64 -34.04 28.04
N GLY A 310 20.92 -34.25 28.34
CA GLY A 310 21.43 -34.27 29.73
C GLY A 310 22.06 -32.95 30.16
N LYS A 311 22.10 -32.69 31.49
CA LYS A 311 22.74 -31.47 32.06
C LYS A 311 24.17 -31.28 31.58
N LYS A 312 24.95 -32.34 31.41
CA LYS A 312 26.34 -32.30 30.91
C LYS A 312 26.42 -31.77 29.47
N SER A 313 25.50 -32.19 28.57
CA SER A 313 25.49 -31.74 27.19
C SER A 313 25.07 -30.26 27.10
N LEU A 314 24.21 -29.76 28.02
CA LEU A 314 23.84 -28.36 28.08
C LEU A 314 25.02 -27.48 28.54
N THR A 315 25.80 -27.93 29.51
CA THR A 315 27.02 -27.25 29.98
C THR A 315 28.06 -27.16 28.87
N GLU A 316 28.30 -28.28 28.15
CA GLU A 316 29.23 -28.34 27.00
C GLU A 316 28.84 -27.33 25.90
N ILE A 317 27.54 -27.26 25.52
CA ILE A 317 27.06 -26.32 24.53
C ILE A 317 27.23 -24.85 24.99
N LYS A 318 26.94 -24.55 26.25
CA LYS A 318 27.16 -23.22 26.80
C LYS A 318 28.63 -22.80 26.78
N GLU A 319 29.52 -23.68 27.17
CA GLU A 319 30.96 -23.45 27.13
C GLU A 319 31.45 -23.18 25.72
N LYS A 320 31.01 -23.99 24.76
CA LYS A 320 31.36 -23.80 23.34
C LYS A 320 30.77 -22.57 22.71
N LEU A 321 29.54 -22.18 23.05
CA LEU A 321 28.95 -20.93 22.59
C LEU A 321 29.67 -19.71 23.18
N LEU A 322 30.12 -19.79 24.45
CA LEU A 322 30.88 -18.72 25.07
C LEU A 322 32.24 -18.49 24.40
N GLU A 323 32.91 -19.53 23.90
CA GLU A 323 34.15 -19.41 23.10
C GLU A 323 33.91 -18.53 21.85
N TRP A 324 32.68 -18.51 21.31
CA TRP A 324 32.27 -17.72 20.16
C TRP A 324 31.55 -16.41 20.54
N ASN A 325 31.61 -16.01 21.83
CA ASN A 325 30.88 -14.87 22.39
C ASN A 325 29.36 -14.91 22.17
N LEU A 326 28.77 -16.11 22.17
CA LEU A 326 27.36 -16.38 21.98
C LEU A 326 26.73 -16.96 23.25
N THR A 327 25.42 -16.76 23.42
CA THR A 327 24.65 -17.35 24.53
C THR A 327 23.30 -17.88 24.03
N LEU A 328 22.71 -18.82 24.80
CA LEU A 328 21.37 -19.31 24.51
C LEU A 328 20.31 -18.24 24.82
N GLY A 329 19.22 -18.23 24.05
CA GLY A 329 18.14 -17.25 24.20
C GLY A 329 18.45 -15.86 23.64
N MET A 330 19.46 -15.75 22.78
CA MET A 330 19.96 -14.49 22.27
C MET A 330 19.18 -14.05 21.04
N THR A 331 18.66 -12.81 21.07
CA THR A 331 17.94 -12.18 19.95
C THR A 331 18.64 -10.95 19.40
N ASP A 332 19.58 -10.37 20.18
CA ASP A 332 20.38 -9.20 19.80
C ASP A 332 21.87 -9.56 19.71
N TYR A 333 22.46 -9.35 18.54
CA TYR A 333 23.86 -9.65 18.21
C TYR A 333 24.72 -8.39 18.03
N SER A 334 24.24 -7.22 18.46
CA SER A 334 24.91 -5.92 18.27
C SER A 334 26.30 -5.86 18.95
N HIS A 335 26.53 -6.59 20.05
CA HIS A 335 27.82 -6.66 20.72
C HIS A 335 28.90 -7.38 19.90
N LEU A 336 28.53 -8.33 19.04
CA LEU A 336 29.47 -8.99 18.12
C LEU A 336 29.99 -8.04 17.04
N LYS A 337 29.17 -7.10 16.60
CA LYS A 337 29.57 -6.04 15.67
C LYS A 337 30.65 -5.14 16.26
N ASN A 338 30.50 -4.77 17.51
CA ASN A 338 31.45 -3.90 18.22
C ASN A 338 32.80 -4.60 18.46
N ALA A 339 32.81 -5.90 18.76
CA ALA A 339 34.02 -6.69 18.95
C ALA A 339 34.84 -6.83 17.64
N VAL A 340 34.18 -6.96 16.50
CA VAL A 340 34.83 -7.06 15.19
C VAL A 340 35.48 -5.71 14.82
N ASN A 341 34.84 -4.58 15.09
CA ASN A 341 35.38 -3.28 14.79
C ASN A 341 36.58 -2.90 15.69
N MET A 342 36.63 -3.38 16.94
CA MET A 342 37.77 -3.20 17.83
C MET A 342 39.01 -4.01 17.38
N ASN A 343 38.84 -5.20 16.83
CA ASN A 343 39.98 -5.99 16.34
C ASN A 343 40.58 -5.41 15.06
N LYS A 344 39.75 -4.83 14.15
CA LYS A 344 40.24 -4.14 12.95
C LYS A 344 41.05 -2.90 13.29
N ALA A 345 40.61 -2.12 14.29
CA ALA A 345 41.33 -0.95 14.79
C ALA A 345 42.69 -1.31 15.43
N LYS A 346 42.85 -2.55 15.96
CA LYS A 346 44.12 -3.04 16.47
C LYS A 346 45.07 -3.53 15.39
N GLU A 347 44.56 -4.24 14.38
CA GLU A 347 45.38 -4.70 13.24
C GLU A 347 45.90 -3.52 12.43
N GLU A 348 45.10 -2.47 12.19
CA GLU A 348 45.53 -1.24 11.49
C GLU A 348 46.54 -0.40 12.31
N SER A 349 46.60 -0.55 13.66
CA SER A 349 47.58 0.12 14.49
C SER A 349 48.92 -0.62 14.62
N ASP A 350 48.93 -1.94 14.29
CA ASP A 350 50.17 -2.76 14.34
C ASP A 350 50.87 -2.81 12.98
N GLU A 351 50.24 -2.35 11.90
CA GLU A 351 50.86 -2.21 10.54
C GLU A 351 51.35 -0.78 10.24
N SER A 352 51.27 0.16 11.17
CA SER A 352 51.78 1.54 11.10
C SER A 352 53.01 1.72 11.94
#